data_d6c6c5af00483e78ae0b238a3a69a012
#
_entry.id   d6c6c5af00483e78ae0b238a3a69a012
#
_cell.length_a   1.000
_cell.length_b   1.000
_cell.length_c   1.000
_cell.angle_alpha   90.00
_cell.angle_beta   90.00
_cell.angle_gamma   90.00
#
_symmetry.space_group_name_H-M   'P 1'
#
loop_
_entity.id
_entity.type
_entity.pdbx_description
1 polymer ?
#
loop_
_entity_poly.entity_id
_entity_poly.type
_entity_poly.pdbx_seq_one_letter_code
_entity_poly.pdbx_strand_id
1 'polypeptide(L)'
;MKVLIIPDVHLKPFMFKQAAELMERGIAKRAVCLMDIPDDWDKQFDISLYEETYDAAISFAKKYPDTAWCYGNHDLSYVWHVPETGYSTMAAYTVQKKLLDLKEVLPESNPIKYAHRIDNVLFSHAGISKDFVDLYVPKIKHDDVDTVLNYINNLGKMKMWYDGSPIWLRPQYTDVKMYKSQQFLQVVGHTPMETITKKKNVISCDVFSTYRDGKPIGTEEFLLLDTITWDYSMVNYGNY
;
A
#
# COMPACT_ATOMS: atom_id res chain seq x y z
N MET A 1 -14.40 -8.26 -8.72
CA MET A 1 -13.93 -9.50 -8.00
C MET A 1 -13.66 -9.21 -6.54
N LYS A 2 -13.59 -10.26 -5.67
CA LYS A 2 -13.17 -10.05 -4.27
C LYS A 2 -11.65 -10.00 -4.16
N VAL A 3 -11.13 -8.97 -3.49
CA VAL A 3 -9.71 -8.76 -3.20
C VAL A 3 -9.48 -8.59 -1.71
N LEU A 4 -8.37 -9.12 -1.19
CA LEU A 4 -7.90 -8.91 0.18
C LEU A 4 -6.85 -7.81 0.18
N ILE A 5 -7.02 -6.79 1.01
CA ILE A 5 -6.06 -5.70 1.13
C ILE A 5 -5.21 -5.92 2.37
N ILE A 6 -3.89 -5.96 2.16
CA ILE A 6 -2.85 -5.92 3.19
C ILE A 6 -2.45 -4.45 3.29
N PRO A 7 -2.81 -3.76 4.38
CA PRO A 7 -2.44 -2.36 4.57
C PRO A 7 -0.96 -2.19 4.92
N ASP A 8 -0.61 -1.05 5.45
CA ASP A 8 0.73 -0.68 5.88
C ASP A 8 1.30 -1.72 6.87
N VAL A 9 2.49 -2.24 6.57
CA VAL A 9 3.03 -3.42 7.25
C VAL A 9 3.87 -3.07 8.49
N HIS A 10 4.72 -2.06 8.37
CA HIS A 10 5.52 -1.52 9.47
C HIS A 10 6.14 -2.60 10.38
N LEU A 11 7.02 -3.43 9.79
CA LEU A 11 7.75 -4.49 10.49
C LEU A 11 6.87 -5.54 11.22
N LYS A 12 5.71 -5.88 10.63
CA LYS A 12 4.78 -6.90 11.16
C LYS A 12 4.70 -8.12 10.23
N PRO A 13 5.70 -9.05 10.28
CA PRO A 13 5.77 -10.22 9.38
C PRO A 13 4.54 -11.12 9.49
N PHE A 14 3.86 -11.15 10.65
CA PHE A 14 2.67 -11.93 10.88
C PHE A 14 1.51 -11.56 9.94
N MET A 15 1.45 -10.32 9.43
CA MET A 15 0.38 -9.89 8.51
C MET A 15 0.38 -10.72 7.22
N PHE A 16 1.55 -11.04 6.66
CA PHE A 16 1.64 -11.87 5.46
C PHE A 16 1.20 -13.31 5.72
N LYS A 17 1.51 -13.86 6.90
CA LYS A 17 1.03 -15.19 7.32
C LYS A 17 -0.49 -15.21 7.43
N GLN A 18 -1.07 -14.27 8.14
CA GLN A 18 -2.53 -14.15 8.31
C GLN A 18 -3.23 -13.93 6.95
N ALA A 19 -2.69 -13.04 6.11
CA ALA A 19 -3.21 -12.83 4.76
C ALA A 19 -3.17 -14.11 3.92
N ALA A 20 -2.07 -14.89 4.00
CA ALA A 20 -1.94 -16.16 3.29
C ALA A 20 -3.01 -17.17 3.73
N GLU A 21 -3.25 -17.29 5.04
CA GLU A 21 -4.28 -18.19 5.59
C GLU A 21 -5.70 -17.77 5.18
N LEU A 22 -5.99 -16.46 5.14
CA LEU A 22 -7.26 -15.94 4.62
C LEU A 22 -7.42 -16.26 3.11
N MET A 23 -6.36 -16.08 2.34
CA MET A 23 -6.36 -16.45 0.91
C MET A 23 -6.56 -17.95 0.68
N GLU A 24 -5.94 -18.81 1.50
CA GLU A 24 -6.12 -20.28 1.45
C GLU A 24 -7.57 -20.71 1.72
N ARG A 25 -8.28 -19.99 2.57
CA ARG A 25 -9.70 -20.21 2.83
C ARG A 25 -10.61 -19.78 1.64
N GLY A 26 -10.03 -19.19 0.59
CA GLY A 26 -10.75 -18.81 -0.62
C GLY A 26 -11.64 -17.59 -0.47
N ILE A 27 -11.45 -16.75 0.56
CA ILE A 27 -12.28 -15.55 0.76
C ILE A 27 -12.06 -14.48 -0.30
N ALA A 28 -10.86 -14.43 -0.90
CA ALA A 28 -10.50 -13.53 -1.98
C ALA A 28 -9.80 -14.28 -3.11
N LYS A 29 -9.87 -13.73 -4.32
CA LYS A 29 -9.19 -14.29 -5.51
C LYS A 29 -7.81 -13.66 -5.74
N ARG A 30 -7.59 -12.48 -5.20
CA ARG A 30 -6.37 -11.69 -5.38
C ARG A 30 -6.10 -10.88 -4.11
N ALA A 31 -4.84 -10.56 -3.87
CA ALA A 31 -4.45 -9.63 -2.83
C ALA A 31 -3.94 -8.30 -3.42
N VAL A 32 -4.01 -7.25 -2.60
CA VAL A 32 -3.35 -5.96 -2.83
C VAL A 32 -2.58 -5.61 -1.56
N CYS A 33 -1.29 -5.28 -1.69
CA CYS A 33 -0.46 -4.81 -0.58
C CYS A 33 -0.14 -3.33 -0.77
N LEU A 34 -0.44 -2.51 0.22
CA LEU A 34 -0.15 -1.07 0.21
C LEU A 34 1.25 -0.74 0.73
N MET A 35 2.02 -1.79 1.02
CA MET A 35 3.43 -1.79 1.42
C MET A 35 3.70 -1.00 2.71
N ASP A 36 4.58 0.01 2.71
CA ASP A 36 5.26 0.52 3.88
C ASP A 36 5.75 -0.64 4.76
N ILE A 37 6.55 -1.52 4.12
CA ILE A 37 7.06 -2.73 4.78
C ILE A 37 8.05 -2.41 5.89
N PRO A 38 9.04 -1.49 5.68
CA PRO A 38 10.02 -1.16 6.70
C PRO A 38 9.48 -0.19 7.74
N ASP A 39 10.26 -0.01 8.78
CA ASP A 39 10.14 1.01 9.82
C ASP A 39 8.94 0.84 10.78
N ASP A 40 9.26 0.76 12.05
CA ASP A 40 8.30 0.92 13.14
C ASP A 40 9.03 1.61 14.31
N TRP A 41 8.28 2.13 15.26
CA TRP A 41 8.82 2.86 16.41
C TRP A 41 9.80 2.00 17.22
N ASP A 42 10.98 2.57 17.52
CA ASP A 42 12.02 1.97 18.33
C ASP A 42 12.57 0.62 17.82
N LYS A 43 12.35 0.30 16.50
CA LYS A 43 12.84 -0.92 15.83
C LYS A 43 14.04 -0.69 14.91
N GLN A 44 14.55 0.54 14.80
CA GLN A 44 15.62 0.89 13.86
C GLN A 44 16.95 0.13 14.05
N PHE A 45 17.11 -0.60 15.15
CA PHE A 45 18.29 -1.43 15.45
C PHE A 45 18.02 -2.93 15.31
N ASP A 46 16.79 -3.36 15.11
CA ASP A 46 16.41 -4.76 14.97
C ASP A 46 16.46 -5.23 13.51
N ILE A 47 17.68 -5.39 12.99
CA ILE A 47 17.89 -5.76 11.57
C ILE A 47 17.23 -7.10 11.24
N SER A 48 17.19 -8.05 12.18
CA SER A 48 16.56 -9.35 11.98
C SER A 48 15.06 -9.23 11.73
N LEU A 49 14.37 -8.28 12.36
CA LEU A 49 12.96 -8.01 12.13
C LEU A 49 12.69 -7.45 10.71
N TYR A 50 13.60 -6.60 10.20
CA TYR A 50 13.54 -6.16 8.80
C TYR A 50 13.68 -7.35 7.84
N GLU A 51 14.67 -8.22 8.07
CA GLU A 51 14.87 -9.43 7.26
C GLU A 51 13.65 -10.34 7.29
N GLU A 52 13.15 -10.67 8.49
CA GLU A 52 11.97 -11.52 8.68
C GLU A 52 10.74 -10.96 7.95
N THR A 53 10.51 -9.66 8.06
CA THR A 53 9.34 -9.02 7.45
C THR A 53 9.39 -9.07 5.92
N TYR A 54 10.53 -8.77 5.33
CA TYR A 54 10.70 -8.89 3.88
C TYR A 54 10.69 -10.35 3.41
N ASP A 55 11.24 -11.29 4.17
CA ASP A 55 11.19 -12.72 3.84
C ASP A 55 9.75 -13.25 3.85
N ALA A 56 8.93 -12.76 4.77
CA ALA A 56 7.49 -13.05 4.78
C ALA A 56 6.78 -12.45 3.55
N ALA A 57 7.10 -11.20 3.18
CA ALA A 57 6.60 -10.56 1.96
C ALA A 57 6.99 -11.31 0.69
N ILE A 58 8.26 -11.69 0.56
CA ILE A 58 8.79 -12.46 -0.58
C ILE A 58 8.12 -13.83 -0.67
N SER A 59 7.93 -14.50 0.45
CA SER A 59 7.25 -15.81 0.50
C SER A 59 5.79 -15.68 0.07
N PHE A 60 5.11 -14.62 0.51
CA PHE A 60 3.73 -14.30 0.10
C PHE A 60 3.67 -14.00 -1.41
N ALA A 61 4.59 -13.19 -1.93
CA ALA A 61 4.66 -12.84 -3.35
C ALA A 61 4.86 -14.08 -4.25
N LYS A 62 5.74 -15.00 -3.85
CA LYS A 62 5.94 -16.28 -4.57
C LYS A 62 4.69 -17.14 -4.60
N LYS A 63 3.93 -17.18 -3.49
CA LYS A 63 2.70 -17.97 -3.39
C LYS A 63 1.53 -17.35 -4.12
N TYR A 64 1.45 -16.01 -4.15
CA TYR A 64 0.37 -15.24 -4.75
C TYR A 64 0.93 -14.22 -5.76
N PRO A 65 1.45 -14.67 -6.93
CA PRO A 65 2.17 -13.80 -7.88
C PRO A 65 1.29 -12.71 -8.51
N ASP A 66 -0.04 -12.87 -8.46
CA ASP A 66 -0.99 -11.86 -8.95
C ASP A 66 -1.25 -10.72 -7.94
N THR A 67 -0.62 -10.74 -6.76
CA THR A 67 -0.75 -9.66 -5.77
C THR A 67 -0.30 -8.33 -6.36
N ALA A 68 -1.15 -7.30 -6.27
CA ALA A 68 -0.78 -5.94 -6.65
C ALA A 68 -0.02 -5.27 -5.48
N TRP A 69 1.17 -4.76 -5.73
CA TRP A 69 2.03 -4.12 -4.73
C TRP A 69 2.14 -2.63 -5.00
N CYS A 70 1.76 -1.80 -4.01
CA CYS A 70 1.82 -0.34 -4.10
C CYS A 70 2.95 0.20 -3.23
N TYR A 71 3.97 0.84 -3.83
CA TYR A 71 5.03 1.50 -3.07
C TYR A 71 4.48 2.48 -2.05
N GLY A 72 4.93 2.35 -0.80
CA GLY A 72 4.76 3.36 0.22
C GLY A 72 5.96 4.32 0.32
N ASN A 73 5.80 5.38 1.11
CA ASN A 73 6.85 6.37 1.29
C ASN A 73 8.04 5.80 2.09
N HIS A 74 7.81 4.92 3.07
CA HIS A 74 8.89 4.27 3.81
C HIS A 74 9.72 3.34 2.92
N ASP A 75 9.12 2.57 2.01
CA ASP A 75 9.88 1.76 1.05
C ASP A 75 10.77 2.64 0.16
N LEU A 76 10.19 3.74 -0.35
CA LEU A 76 10.90 4.64 -1.26
C LEU A 76 11.94 5.52 -0.58
N SER A 77 11.84 5.73 0.73
CA SER A 77 12.87 6.41 1.52
C SER A 77 14.21 5.70 1.38
N TYR A 78 14.21 4.36 1.40
CA TYR A 78 15.40 3.53 1.20
C TYR A 78 15.86 3.48 -0.26
N VAL A 79 14.93 3.39 -1.21
CA VAL A 79 15.25 3.39 -2.65
C VAL A 79 15.91 4.71 -3.07
N TRP A 80 15.43 5.81 -2.53
CA TRP A 80 15.87 7.15 -2.92
C TRP A 80 16.87 7.79 -1.97
N HIS A 81 17.26 7.08 -0.90
CA HIS A 81 18.16 7.59 0.13
C HIS A 81 17.68 8.93 0.71
N VAL A 82 16.38 9.01 1.05
CA VAL A 82 15.77 10.17 1.70
C VAL A 82 15.17 9.72 3.01
N PRO A 83 15.90 9.88 4.13
CA PRO A 83 15.42 9.41 5.43
C PRO A 83 14.09 10.06 5.82
N GLU A 84 13.20 9.23 6.34
CA GLU A 84 11.91 9.60 6.95
C GLU A 84 11.87 9.18 8.41
N THR A 85 10.78 9.51 9.09
CA THR A 85 10.56 9.08 10.48
C THR A 85 10.65 7.56 10.59
N GLY A 86 11.49 7.07 11.50
CA GLY A 86 11.71 5.63 11.67
C GLY A 86 12.82 5.03 10.78
N TYR A 87 13.32 5.76 9.78
CA TYR A 87 14.37 5.29 8.88
C TYR A 87 15.59 4.74 9.64
N SER A 88 16.00 3.52 9.35
CA SER A 88 17.17 2.88 9.92
C SER A 88 18.36 2.94 8.96
N THR A 89 19.39 3.71 9.33
CA THR A 89 20.67 3.67 8.58
C THR A 89 21.35 2.31 8.68
N MET A 90 21.16 1.57 9.77
CA MET A 90 21.72 0.23 9.97
C MET A 90 21.01 -0.82 9.10
N ALA A 91 19.68 -0.72 8.95
CA ALA A 91 18.92 -1.64 8.12
C ALA A 91 18.93 -1.25 6.63
N ALA A 92 19.46 -0.09 6.25
CA ALA A 92 19.32 0.44 4.90
C ALA A 92 19.79 -0.53 3.80
N TYR A 93 20.94 -1.16 3.98
CA TYR A 93 21.43 -2.16 3.03
C TYR A 93 20.51 -3.38 2.96
N THR A 94 20.06 -3.90 4.10
CA THR A 94 19.12 -5.03 4.18
C THR A 94 17.82 -4.71 3.46
N VAL A 95 17.20 -3.56 3.75
CA VAL A 95 15.95 -3.13 3.10
C VAL A 95 16.11 -3.03 1.60
N GLN A 96 17.16 -2.36 1.12
CA GLN A 96 17.42 -2.20 -0.31
C GLN A 96 17.60 -3.55 -1.01
N LYS A 97 18.40 -4.44 -0.43
CA LYS A 97 18.63 -5.79 -0.97
C LYS A 97 17.33 -6.60 -1.00
N LYS A 98 16.61 -6.66 0.10
CA LYS A 98 15.35 -7.41 0.21
C LYS A 98 14.25 -6.87 -0.69
N LEU A 99 14.21 -5.56 -0.91
CA LEU A 99 13.28 -4.97 -1.86
C LEU A 99 13.64 -5.34 -3.32
N LEU A 100 14.94 -5.50 -3.64
CA LEU A 100 15.35 -6.08 -4.93
C LEU A 100 14.94 -7.54 -5.03
N ASP A 101 15.19 -8.35 -4.00
CA ASP A 101 14.78 -9.76 -3.96
C ASP A 101 13.25 -9.90 -4.14
N LEU A 102 12.46 -9.01 -3.53
CA LEU A 102 11.00 -8.96 -3.73
C LEU A 102 10.65 -8.65 -5.19
N LYS A 103 11.32 -7.68 -5.82
CA LYS A 103 11.09 -7.35 -7.23
C LYS A 103 11.41 -8.51 -8.17
N GLU A 104 12.47 -9.26 -7.88
CA GLU A 104 12.92 -10.39 -8.71
C GLU A 104 11.94 -11.56 -8.71
N VAL A 105 11.16 -11.75 -7.64
CA VAL A 105 10.17 -12.83 -7.56
C VAL A 105 8.82 -12.45 -8.18
N LEU A 106 8.59 -11.18 -8.45
CA LEU A 106 7.35 -10.70 -9.07
C LEU A 106 7.37 -10.91 -10.59
N PRO A 107 6.23 -11.26 -11.21
CA PRO A 107 6.13 -11.34 -12.65
C PRO A 107 6.42 -9.98 -13.32
N GLU A 108 7.11 -9.96 -14.45
CA GLU A 108 7.33 -8.74 -15.24
C GLU A 108 6.03 -8.01 -15.60
N SER A 109 4.94 -8.74 -15.80
CA SER A 109 3.61 -8.19 -16.06
C SER A 109 2.95 -7.52 -14.85
N ASN A 110 3.45 -7.80 -13.63
CA ASN A 110 2.88 -7.31 -12.38
C ASN A 110 3.96 -6.80 -11.41
N PRO A 111 4.78 -5.80 -11.79
CA PRO A 111 5.81 -5.24 -10.93
C PRO A 111 5.18 -4.39 -9.81
N ILE A 112 5.99 -4.01 -8.82
CA ILE A 112 5.60 -3.01 -7.82
C ILE A 112 5.37 -1.66 -8.54
N LYS A 113 4.28 -0.97 -8.22
CA LYS A 113 3.88 0.31 -8.84
C LYS A 113 3.50 1.34 -7.78
N TYR A 114 3.33 2.59 -8.15
CA TYR A 114 2.72 3.59 -7.28
C TYR A 114 1.20 3.44 -7.19
N ALA A 115 0.59 2.95 -8.28
CA ALA A 115 -0.84 2.76 -8.32
C ALA A 115 -1.24 1.58 -9.22
N HIS A 116 -2.27 0.87 -8.81
CA HIS A 116 -2.91 -0.21 -9.56
C HIS A 116 -4.39 0.08 -9.75
N ARG A 117 -4.96 -0.50 -10.79
CA ARG A 117 -6.41 -0.58 -11.00
C ARG A 117 -6.85 -2.04 -11.05
N ILE A 118 -7.94 -2.34 -10.35
CA ILE A 118 -8.67 -3.59 -10.48
C ILE A 118 -10.15 -3.23 -10.64
N ASP A 119 -10.74 -3.56 -11.77
CA ASP A 119 -12.12 -3.17 -12.13
C ASP A 119 -12.37 -1.65 -11.92
N ASN A 120 -13.25 -1.29 -11.01
CA ASN A 120 -13.63 0.09 -10.70
C ASN A 120 -12.98 0.64 -9.42
N VAL A 121 -11.86 0.06 -9.01
CA VAL A 121 -11.11 0.48 -7.82
C VAL A 121 -9.67 0.83 -8.18
N LEU A 122 -9.19 1.95 -7.65
CA LEU A 122 -7.80 2.38 -7.70
C LEU A 122 -7.16 2.11 -6.34
N PHE A 123 -5.97 1.53 -6.37
CA PHE A 123 -5.16 1.23 -5.19
C PHE A 123 -3.86 2.02 -5.30
N SER A 124 -3.52 2.73 -4.27
CA SER A 124 -2.22 3.39 -4.08
C SER A 124 -1.98 3.58 -2.60
N HIS A 125 -0.73 3.78 -2.20
CA HIS A 125 -0.43 3.91 -0.78
C HIS A 125 -1.21 5.06 -0.11
N ALA A 126 -1.27 6.27 -0.73
CA ALA A 126 -1.87 7.45 -0.12
C ALA A 126 -3.06 8.06 -0.89
N GLY A 127 -3.32 7.64 -2.13
CA GLY A 127 -4.42 8.15 -2.94
C GLY A 127 -3.99 9.08 -4.08
N ILE A 128 -4.82 9.15 -5.09
CA ILE A 128 -4.58 9.96 -6.30
C ILE A 128 -5.55 11.13 -6.32
N SER A 129 -5.05 12.35 -6.10
CA SER A 129 -5.87 13.56 -6.21
C SER A 129 -6.02 14.01 -7.66
N LYS A 130 -7.11 14.75 -7.93
CA LYS A 130 -7.29 15.41 -9.23
C LYS A 130 -6.15 16.40 -9.49
N ASP A 131 -5.75 17.17 -8.49
CA ASP A 131 -4.72 18.20 -8.62
C ASP A 131 -3.36 17.57 -8.98
N PHE A 132 -3.02 16.42 -8.43
CA PHE A 132 -1.80 15.69 -8.81
C PHE A 132 -1.85 15.28 -10.29
N VAL A 133 -2.98 14.75 -10.74
CA VAL A 133 -3.16 14.38 -12.16
C VAL A 133 -3.09 15.63 -13.05
N ASP A 134 -3.77 16.70 -12.69
CA ASP A 134 -3.77 17.95 -13.46
C ASP A 134 -2.36 18.57 -13.58
N LEU A 135 -1.54 18.42 -12.54
CA LEU A 135 -0.19 18.98 -12.49
C LEU A 135 0.84 18.18 -13.31
N TYR A 136 0.76 16.84 -13.25
CA TYR A 136 1.84 16.00 -13.75
C TYR A 136 1.47 15.14 -14.96
N VAL A 137 0.19 14.93 -15.25
CA VAL A 137 -0.24 14.13 -16.41
C VAL A 137 -0.73 15.06 -17.53
N PRO A 138 -0.30 14.90 -18.79
CA PRO A 138 -0.81 15.72 -19.89
C PRO A 138 -2.34 15.63 -20.04
N LYS A 139 -3.02 16.78 -20.15
CA LYS A 139 -4.49 16.86 -20.16
C LYS A 139 -5.17 15.97 -21.19
N ILE A 140 -4.57 15.79 -22.37
CA ILE A 140 -5.10 14.91 -23.43
C ILE A 140 -5.22 13.43 -23.01
N LYS A 141 -4.57 13.05 -21.90
CA LYS A 141 -4.56 11.68 -21.38
C LYS A 141 -5.53 11.46 -20.20
N HIS A 142 -6.18 12.52 -19.69
CA HIS A 142 -6.97 12.44 -18.46
C HIS A 142 -8.23 11.57 -18.58
N ASP A 143 -8.74 11.33 -19.77
CA ASP A 143 -9.97 10.56 -19.97
C ASP A 143 -9.74 9.06 -19.82
N ASP A 144 -8.56 8.57 -20.17
CA ASP A 144 -8.18 7.16 -20.03
C ASP A 144 -7.40 6.91 -18.74
N VAL A 145 -8.04 6.23 -17.79
CA VAL A 145 -7.50 5.95 -16.46
C VAL A 145 -6.23 5.10 -16.53
N ASP A 146 -6.19 4.09 -17.39
CA ASP A 146 -5.02 3.20 -17.49
C ASP A 146 -3.82 3.94 -18.06
N THR A 147 -4.04 4.85 -19.00
CA THR A 147 -2.98 5.77 -19.47
C THR A 147 -2.50 6.71 -18.37
N VAL A 148 -3.41 7.27 -17.56
CA VAL A 148 -3.04 8.12 -16.41
C VAL A 148 -2.21 7.34 -15.39
N LEU A 149 -2.65 6.15 -15.01
CA LEU A 149 -1.91 5.31 -14.07
C LEU A 149 -0.55 4.90 -14.61
N ASN A 150 -0.48 4.55 -15.89
CA ASN A 150 0.80 4.23 -16.53
C ASN A 150 1.75 5.44 -16.51
N TYR A 151 1.22 6.65 -16.74
CA TYR A 151 2.04 7.87 -16.65
C TYR A 151 2.53 8.12 -15.22
N ILE A 152 1.65 8.00 -14.22
CA ILE A 152 2.00 8.14 -12.79
C ILE A 152 3.08 7.12 -12.40
N ASN A 153 2.92 5.86 -12.80
CA ASN A 153 3.84 4.77 -12.47
C ASN A 153 5.24 4.94 -13.09
N ASN A 154 5.41 5.85 -14.03
CA ASN A 154 6.70 6.22 -14.64
C ASN A 154 7.27 7.56 -14.12
N LEU A 155 6.63 8.18 -13.13
CA LEU A 155 7.15 9.41 -12.53
C LEU A 155 8.37 9.12 -11.64
N GLY A 156 9.34 10.01 -11.70
CA GLY A 156 10.54 9.89 -10.87
C GLY A 156 10.40 10.59 -9.50
N LYS A 157 11.43 10.40 -8.67
CA LYS A 157 11.56 10.90 -7.29
C LYS A 157 11.06 12.33 -7.12
N MET A 158 11.50 13.28 -7.94
CA MET A 158 11.19 14.70 -7.79
C MET A 158 9.69 15.03 -7.82
N LYS A 159 8.88 14.18 -8.50
CA LYS A 159 7.43 14.36 -8.60
C LYS A 159 6.66 13.51 -7.61
N MET A 160 7.24 12.39 -7.19
CA MET A 160 6.61 11.48 -6.24
C MET A 160 6.92 11.85 -4.78
N TRP A 161 8.08 12.44 -4.49
CA TRP A 161 8.46 12.87 -3.14
C TRP A 161 7.86 14.25 -2.81
N TYR A 162 6.54 14.30 -2.68
CA TYR A 162 5.75 15.52 -2.53
C TYR A 162 4.43 15.22 -1.82
N ASP A 163 4.01 16.02 -0.87
CA ASP A 163 2.87 15.81 0.04
C ASP A 163 1.52 15.54 -0.67
N GLY A 164 1.35 15.98 -1.91
CA GLY A 164 0.15 15.73 -2.72
C GLY A 164 0.22 14.50 -3.60
N SER A 165 1.31 13.73 -3.56
CA SER A 165 1.53 12.57 -4.41
C SER A 165 0.78 11.32 -3.92
N PRO A 166 0.66 10.27 -4.77
CA PRO A 166 0.04 9.00 -4.40
C PRO A 166 0.72 8.23 -3.26
N ILE A 167 1.87 8.68 -2.77
CA ILE A 167 2.59 8.07 -1.64
C ILE A 167 2.61 8.95 -0.38
N TRP A 168 2.06 10.19 -0.45
CA TRP A 168 2.08 11.14 0.66
C TRP A 168 0.73 11.79 0.97
N LEU A 169 -0.23 11.74 0.06
CA LEU A 169 -1.53 12.40 0.22
C LEU A 169 -2.25 11.88 1.48
N ARG A 170 -2.92 12.78 2.20
CA ARG A 170 -3.75 12.43 3.37
C ARG A 170 -5.20 12.88 3.16
N PRO A 171 -5.98 12.16 2.33
CA PRO A 171 -7.37 12.55 2.03
C PRO A 171 -8.29 12.48 3.25
N GLN A 172 -7.86 11.84 4.33
CA GLN A 172 -8.57 11.78 5.60
C GLN A 172 -8.66 13.15 6.27
N TYR A 173 -7.60 13.95 6.17
CA TYR A 173 -7.45 15.24 6.86
C TYR A 173 -7.70 16.45 5.95
N THR A 174 -7.69 16.25 4.63
CA THR A 174 -7.83 17.33 3.66
C THR A 174 -9.07 17.14 2.81
N ASP A 175 -9.74 18.23 2.42
CA ASP A 175 -10.89 18.17 1.48
C ASP A 175 -10.38 18.23 0.03
N VAL A 176 -9.53 17.28 -0.32
CA VAL A 176 -9.02 17.16 -1.69
C VAL A 176 -10.01 16.47 -2.60
N LYS A 177 -10.08 16.94 -3.85
CA LYS A 177 -10.84 16.27 -4.88
C LYS A 177 -10.06 15.06 -5.41
N MET A 178 -10.54 13.87 -5.13
CA MET A 178 -9.92 12.65 -5.65
C MET A 178 -10.14 12.51 -7.15
N TYR A 179 -9.15 11.94 -7.85
CA TYR A 179 -9.22 11.71 -9.29
C TYR A 179 -10.37 10.77 -9.63
N LYS A 180 -11.23 11.19 -10.57
CA LYS A 180 -12.43 10.47 -11.04
C LYS A 180 -13.28 9.84 -9.93
N SER A 181 -13.46 10.52 -8.82
CA SER A 181 -14.16 10.01 -7.63
C SER A 181 -15.62 9.60 -7.86
N GLN A 182 -16.25 9.99 -8.96
CA GLN A 182 -17.60 9.53 -9.32
C GLN A 182 -17.60 8.16 -10.03
N GLN A 183 -16.46 7.73 -10.56
CA GLN A 183 -16.33 6.50 -11.36
C GLN A 183 -15.53 5.43 -10.65
N PHE A 184 -14.62 5.82 -9.74
CA PHE A 184 -13.70 4.92 -9.06
C PHE A 184 -13.74 5.12 -7.56
N LEU A 185 -13.75 4.00 -6.85
CA LEU A 185 -13.37 3.93 -5.45
C LEU A 185 -11.85 3.97 -5.35
N GLN A 186 -11.29 4.62 -4.33
CA GLN A 186 -9.87 4.54 -4.00
C GLN A 186 -9.66 3.86 -2.66
N VAL A 187 -8.70 2.96 -2.57
CA VAL A 187 -8.28 2.28 -1.33
C VAL A 187 -6.87 2.72 -1.00
N VAL A 188 -6.68 3.20 0.23
CA VAL A 188 -5.44 3.83 0.70
C VAL A 188 -5.06 3.39 2.10
N GLY A 189 -3.76 3.44 2.41
CA GLY A 189 -3.14 3.32 3.73
C GLY A 189 -2.59 4.66 4.21
N HIS A 190 -1.30 4.70 4.56
CA HIS A 190 -0.47 5.87 4.87
C HIS A 190 -0.88 6.69 6.11
N THR A 191 -2.12 6.74 6.42
CA THR A 191 -2.64 7.53 7.54
C THR A 191 -3.21 6.58 8.56
N PRO A 192 -2.59 6.45 9.75
CA PRO A 192 -3.08 5.58 10.81
C PRO A 192 -4.54 5.90 11.18
N MET A 193 -5.37 4.87 11.24
CA MET A 193 -6.80 4.94 11.54
C MET A 193 -7.17 3.97 12.67
N GLU A 194 -8.10 4.35 13.53
CA GLU A 194 -8.60 3.44 14.57
C GLU A 194 -9.39 2.28 13.98
N THR A 195 -10.12 2.53 12.89
CA THR A 195 -10.91 1.53 12.17
C THR A 195 -10.86 1.78 10.67
N ILE A 196 -11.08 0.75 9.86
CA ILE A 196 -11.24 0.91 8.42
C ILE A 196 -12.47 1.79 8.17
N THR A 197 -12.28 2.90 7.48
CA THR A 197 -13.34 3.88 7.23
C THR A 197 -13.51 4.19 5.76
N LYS A 198 -14.77 4.40 5.35
CA LYS A 198 -15.10 4.91 4.01
C LYS A 198 -15.66 6.32 4.11
N LYS A 199 -14.97 7.28 3.50
CA LYS A 199 -15.44 8.67 3.38
C LYS A 199 -15.56 9.02 1.90
N LYS A 200 -16.77 9.33 1.43
CA LYS A 200 -17.04 9.51 -0.01
C LYS A 200 -16.59 8.25 -0.77
N ASN A 201 -15.71 8.40 -1.76
CA ASN A 201 -15.15 7.30 -2.57
C ASN A 201 -13.70 6.98 -2.20
N VAL A 202 -13.36 7.07 -0.92
CA VAL A 202 -12.06 6.63 -0.36
C VAL A 202 -12.30 5.69 0.80
N ILE A 203 -11.66 4.53 0.79
CA ILE A 203 -11.52 3.63 1.95
C ILE A 203 -10.10 3.79 2.47
N SER A 204 -9.98 4.15 3.76
CA SER A 204 -8.72 4.24 4.49
C SER A 204 -8.56 3.01 5.36
N CYS A 205 -7.47 2.27 5.23
CA CYS A 205 -7.31 0.96 5.86
C CYS A 205 -5.98 0.76 6.61
N ASP A 206 -5.18 1.80 6.88
CA ASP A 206 -4.01 1.68 7.76
C ASP A 206 -4.47 1.56 9.23
N VAL A 207 -4.75 0.34 9.65
CA VAL A 207 -5.24 0.00 10.99
C VAL A 207 -4.28 -0.94 11.75
N PHE A 208 -3.08 -1.16 11.21
CA PHE A 208 -2.03 -1.95 11.87
C PHE A 208 -0.89 -1.09 12.44
N SER A 209 -0.87 0.20 12.16
CA SER A 209 0.12 1.11 12.72
C SER A 209 0.07 1.18 14.24
N THR A 210 1.21 1.51 14.87
CA THR A 210 1.38 1.54 16.32
C THR A 210 1.73 2.94 16.83
N TYR A 211 1.38 3.22 18.07
CA TYR A 211 1.93 4.33 18.82
C TYR A 211 3.41 4.10 19.17
N ARG A 212 4.11 5.14 19.61
CA ARG A 212 5.52 5.02 20.05
C ARG A 212 5.73 4.05 21.21
N ASP A 213 4.71 3.81 22.03
CA ASP A 213 4.75 2.84 23.12
C ASP A 213 4.48 1.38 22.66
N GLY A 214 4.34 1.18 21.36
CA GLY A 214 4.10 -0.13 20.72
C GLY A 214 2.66 -0.61 20.76
N LYS A 215 1.72 0.19 21.31
CA LYS A 215 0.30 -0.17 21.29
C LYS A 215 -0.30 0.02 19.90
N PRO A 216 -1.19 -0.90 19.45
CA PRO A 216 -1.92 -0.71 18.22
C PRO A 216 -2.74 0.59 18.23
N ILE A 217 -2.77 1.28 17.08
CA ILE A 217 -3.66 2.42 16.87
C ILE A 217 -5.04 1.93 16.45
N GLY A 218 -5.09 0.92 15.61
CA GLY A 218 -6.32 0.45 14.98
C GLY A 218 -6.70 -0.98 15.36
N THR A 219 -7.73 -1.48 14.66
CA THR A 219 -8.37 -2.78 14.94
C THR A 219 -7.60 -3.99 14.44
N GLU A 220 -6.50 -3.80 13.73
CA GLU A 220 -5.66 -4.86 13.14
C GLU A 220 -6.47 -5.84 12.26
N GLU A 221 -7.37 -5.30 11.44
CA GLU A 221 -8.23 -6.03 10.51
C GLU A 221 -7.79 -5.81 9.06
N PHE A 222 -7.95 -6.84 8.21
CA PHE A 222 -7.79 -6.70 6.78
C PHE A 222 -9.10 -6.24 6.13
N LEU A 223 -8.99 -5.53 5.02
CA LEU A 223 -10.12 -5.15 4.20
C LEU A 223 -10.37 -6.23 3.13
N LEU A 224 -11.57 -6.79 3.10
CA LEU A 224 -12.08 -7.60 1.99
C LEU A 224 -13.05 -6.76 1.17
N LEU A 225 -12.77 -6.59 -0.13
CA LEU A 225 -13.50 -5.68 -1.00
C LEU A 225 -13.93 -6.37 -2.30
N ASP A 226 -15.19 -6.20 -2.70
CA ASP A 226 -15.59 -6.48 -4.08
C ASP A 226 -15.33 -5.25 -4.96
N THR A 227 -14.46 -5.40 -5.97
CA THR A 227 -13.99 -4.31 -6.82
C THR A 227 -15.00 -3.83 -7.86
N ILE A 228 -16.13 -4.54 -8.01
CA ILE A 228 -17.23 -4.17 -8.94
C ILE A 228 -18.33 -3.46 -8.18
N THR A 229 -18.83 -4.06 -7.07
CA THR A 229 -19.98 -3.54 -6.31
C THR A 229 -19.57 -2.53 -5.25
N TRP A 230 -18.28 -2.51 -4.84
CA TRP A 230 -17.73 -1.74 -3.72
C TRP A 230 -18.26 -2.14 -2.34
N ASP A 231 -18.87 -3.35 -2.25
CA ASP A 231 -19.19 -3.96 -0.98
C ASP A 231 -17.90 -4.38 -0.27
N TYR A 232 -17.82 -4.10 1.01
CA TYR A 232 -16.62 -4.42 1.79
C TYR A 232 -16.96 -4.92 3.18
N SER A 233 -16.04 -5.67 3.74
CA SER A 233 -16.08 -6.14 5.13
C SER A 233 -14.67 -6.14 5.71
N MET A 234 -14.59 -6.04 7.02
CA MET A 234 -13.37 -6.24 7.78
C MET A 234 -13.25 -7.72 8.12
N VAL A 235 -12.03 -8.26 7.98
CA VAL A 235 -11.72 -9.65 8.31
C VAL A 235 -10.47 -9.71 9.17
N ASN A 236 -10.55 -10.46 10.26
CA ASN A 236 -9.38 -10.78 11.05
C ASN A 236 -9.17 -12.28 11.14
N TYR A 237 -7.97 -12.67 11.49
CA TYR A 237 -7.54 -14.08 11.56
C TYR A 237 -8.39 -14.94 12.51
N GLY A 238 -8.92 -14.36 13.60
CA GLY A 238 -9.65 -15.08 14.64
C GLY A 238 -11.15 -15.32 14.37
N ASN A 239 -11.71 -14.68 13.34
CA ASN A 239 -13.17 -14.68 13.11
C ASN A 239 -13.64 -15.58 11.95
N TYR A 240 -12.76 -16.42 11.38
CA TYR A 240 -13.07 -17.34 10.27
C TYR A 240 -12.54 -18.76 10.51
#